data_147828415acc57d2d0898483dd379c18
#
_entry.id   147828415acc57d2d0898483dd379c18
#
_cell.length_a   1.000
_cell.length_b   1.000
_cell.length_c   1.000
_cell.angle_alpha   90.00
_cell.angle_beta   90.00
_cell.angle_gamma   90.00
#
_symmetry.space_group_name_H-M   'P 1'
#
loop_
_entity.id
_entity.type
_entity.pdbx_description
1 polymer ?
#
loop_
_entity_poly.entity_id
_entity_poly.type
_entity_poly.pdbx_seq_one_letter_code
_entity_poly.pdbx_strand_id
1 'polypeptide(L)'
;MKYSVGIPVLFAALGSLTLILSSSPRSALNSHIANSKDRGSIQNRLREIGKDSPESFFEFRSKQLANSSLVGAAITLILIFVGKSPISILLLGFLAAISTYVYVDRSLSKKVNLHKLRVESEFPAVIEMYSLAMSAGETPLAAMERIGKTATGSMAIEFKKVVALVKSGKPFHVALDGMGREFNSITIRRFVDSLIIATLRGAPIIDVLQRHAQEARELQRNRVLGAAAKAEISMMIPVVFLILPISILFALWPSLANLNLFSSA
;
A
#
# COMPACT_ATOMS: atom_id res chain seq x y z
N MET A 1 8.68 -45.85 -16.94
CA MET A 1 8.24 -44.57 -17.59
C MET A 1 8.09 -43.36 -16.65
N LYS A 2 8.66 -43.38 -15.45
CA LYS A 2 8.53 -42.26 -14.45
C LYS A 2 9.59 -41.15 -14.58
N TYR A 3 10.64 -41.33 -15.36
CA TYR A 3 11.78 -40.39 -15.42
C TYR A 3 11.77 -39.47 -16.65
N SER A 4 10.91 -39.68 -17.64
CA SER A 4 10.95 -38.91 -18.89
C SER A 4 10.38 -37.48 -18.77
N VAL A 5 9.55 -37.21 -17.77
CA VAL A 5 8.96 -35.89 -17.55
C VAL A 5 9.76 -35.04 -16.56
N GLY A 6 10.56 -35.69 -15.70
CA GLY A 6 11.41 -35.01 -14.72
C GLY A 6 12.54 -34.19 -15.37
N ILE A 7 13.13 -34.72 -16.44
CA ILE A 7 14.23 -34.07 -17.16
C ILE A 7 13.87 -32.74 -17.76
N PRO A 8 12.77 -32.55 -18.56
CA PRO A 8 12.40 -31.26 -19.11
C PRO A 8 11.96 -30.25 -18.07
N VAL A 9 11.37 -30.72 -16.96
CA VAL A 9 10.99 -29.82 -15.84
C VAL A 9 12.21 -29.37 -15.05
N LEU A 10 13.22 -30.22 -14.88
CA LEU A 10 14.53 -29.85 -14.29
C LEU A 10 15.26 -28.83 -15.19
N PHE A 11 15.21 -28.98 -16.50
CA PHE A 11 15.77 -28.00 -17.43
C PHE A 11 14.99 -26.67 -17.42
N ALA A 12 13.66 -26.71 -17.29
CA ALA A 12 12.85 -25.50 -17.16
C ALA A 12 13.11 -24.78 -15.84
N ALA A 13 13.27 -25.50 -14.74
CA ALA A 13 13.64 -24.95 -13.42
C ALA A 13 15.08 -24.41 -13.41
N LEU A 14 16.03 -25.11 -14.00
CA LEU A 14 17.40 -24.63 -14.18
C LEU A 14 17.47 -23.43 -15.14
N GLY A 15 16.70 -23.43 -16.22
CA GLY A 15 16.59 -22.31 -17.15
C GLY A 15 15.98 -21.07 -16.49
N SER A 16 14.97 -21.22 -15.62
CA SER A 16 14.42 -20.09 -14.84
C SER A 16 15.42 -19.61 -13.78
N LEU A 17 16.18 -20.52 -13.17
CA LEU A 17 17.22 -20.19 -12.20
C LEU A 17 18.39 -19.44 -12.85
N THR A 18 18.82 -19.84 -14.04
CA THR A 18 19.88 -19.14 -14.79
C THR A 18 19.42 -17.78 -15.28
N LEU A 19 18.17 -17.61 -15.66
CA LEU A 19 17.57 -16.30 -15.99
C LEU A 19 17.51 -15.35 -14.77
N ILE A 20 17.36 -15.89 -13.58
CA ILE A 20 17.32 -15.12 -12.32
C ILE A 20 18.75 -14.78 -11.85
N LEU A 21 19.70 -15.71 -11.96
CA LEU A 21 21.09 -15.48 -11.54
C LEU A 21 21.92 -14.70 -12.56
N SER A 22 21.57 -14.74 -13.84
CA SER A 22 22.23 -13.94 -14.84
C SER A 22 21.78 -12.48 -14.72
N SER A 23 22.58 -11.71 -14.02
CA SER A 23 22.41 -10.26 -13.83
C SER A 23 22.49 -9.43 -15.12
N SER A 24 22.36 -10.04 -16.31
CA SER A 24 22.61 -9.41 -17.60
C SER A 24 21.62 -9.70 -18.74
N PRO A 25 20.32 -9.86 -18.55
CA PRO A 25 19.37 -9.73 -19.67
C PRO A 25 18.54 -8.43 -19.57
N ARG A 26 19.17 -7.34 -19.08
CA ARG A 26 18.46 -6.05 -18.91
C ARG A 26 17.94 -5.46 -20.22
N SER A 27 18.57 -5.73 -21.35
CA SER A 27 18.20 -5.14 -22.64
C SER A 27 17.03 -5.83 -23.35
N ALA A 28 16.99 -7.15 -23.37
CA ALA A 28 15.95 -7.90 -24.08
C ALA A 28 14.61 -8.00 -23.30
N LEU A 29 14.67 -8.14 -21.97
CA LEU A 29 13.49 -8.08 -21.10
C LEU A 29 12.90 -6.66 -21.04
N ASN A 30 13.74 -5.62 -21.05
CA ASN A 30 13.29 -4.24 -21.03
C ASN A 30 12.41 -3.89 -22.23
N SER A 31 12.69 -4.40 -23.45
CA SER A 31 11.87 -4.11 -24.63
C SER A 31 10.48 -4.76 -24.55
N HIS A 32 10.37 -5.97 -24.01
CA HIS A 32 9.07 -6.64 -23.82
C HIS A 32 8.25 -6.07 -22.67
N ILE A 33 8.92 -5.66 -21.58
CA ILE A 33 8.26 -5.04 -20.41
C ILE A 33 7.84 -3.60 -20.72
N ALA A 34 8.65 -2.85 -21.48
CA ALA A 34 8.33 -1.48 -21.93
C ALA A 34 7.08 -1.43 -22.80
N ASN A 35 6.81 -2.50 -23.57
CA ASN A 35 5.64 -2.60 -24.44
C ASN A 35 4.41 -3.25 -23.76
N SER A 36 4.55 -3.74 -22.54
CA SER A 36 3.43 -4.21 -21.74
C SER A 36 2.66 -3.02 -21.17
N LYS A 37 1.47 -2.75 -21.76
CA LYS A 37 0.52 -1.75 -21.27
C LYS A 37 0.38 -1.88 -19.75
N ASP A 38 0.62 -0.81 -19.01
CA ASP A 38 0.51 -0.80 -17.53
C ASP A 38 -0.94 -0.99 -17.10
N ARG A 39 -1.42 -2.25 -17.16
CA ARG A 39 -2.79 -2.64 -16.81
C ARG A 39 -3.12 -2.47 -15.33
N GLY A 40 -2.12 -2.29 -14.48
CA GLY A 40 -2.27 -2.24 -13.03
C GLY A 40 -2.01 -0.88 -12.41
N SER A 41 -1.80 0.19 -13.22
CA SER A 41 -1.37 1.52 -12.71
C SER A 41 -0.19 1.45 -11.72
N ILE A 42 0.71 0.48 -11.90
CA ILE A 42 1.87 0.24 -11.02
C ILE A 42 2.77 1.48 -11.00
N GLN A 43 2.95 2.12 -12.14
CA GLN A 43 3.76 3.33 -12.27
C GLN A 43 3.19 4.47 -11.43
N ASN A 44 1.88 4.70 -11.46
CA ASN A 44 1.22 5.70 -10.62
C ASN A 44 1.35 5.36 -9.13
N ARG A 45 1.22 4.08 -8.76
CA ARG A 45 1.39 3.62 -7.37
C ARG A 45 2.83 3.76 -6.86
N LEU A 46 3.83 3.53 -7.70
CA LEU A 46 5.23 3.75 -7.35
C LEU A 46 5.55 5.23 -7.19
N ARG A 47 4.97 6.09 -8.04
CA ARG A 47 5.06 7.54 -7.94
C ARG A 47 4.52 8.07 -6.61
N GLU A 48 3.37 7.56 -6.15
CA GLU A 48 2.76 7.92 -4.86
C GLU A 48 3.68 7.61 -3.65
N ILE A 49 4.63 6.68 -3.79
CA ILE A 49 5.63 6.35 -2.75
C ILE A 49 6.95 7.14 -2.95
N GLY A 50 6.99 8.08 -3.89
CA GLY A 50 8.18 8.88 -4.19
C GLY A 50 9.24 8.14 -5.04
N LYS A 51 8.87 7.03 -5.68
CA LYS A 51 9.74 6.26 -6.59
C LYS A 51 9.35 6.51 -8.05
N ASP A 52 9.58 7.73 -8.53
CA ASP A 52 9.18 8.18 -9.88
C ASP A 52 10.20 7.82 -10.99
N SER A 53 11.25 7.06 -10.67
CA SER A 53 12.21 6.66 -11.69
C SER A 53 11.67 5.51 -12.54
N PRO A 54 11.83 5.54 -13.88
CA PRO A 54 11.47 4.43 -14.75
C PRO A 54 12.20 3.13 -14.35
N GLU A 55 13.39 3.24 -13.77
CA GLU A 55 14.15 2.11 -13.23
C GLU A 55 13.41 1.40 -12.08
N SER A 56 12.69 2.14 -11.24
CA SER A 56 11.94 1.56 -10.12
C SER A 56 10.76 0.70 -10.57
N PHE A 57 10.13 1.04 -11.70
CA PHE A 57 9.09 0.22 -12.32
C PHE A 57 9.67 -1.10 -12.85
N PHE A 58 10.79 -1.02 -13.58
CA PHE A 58 11.46 -2.22 -14.10
C PHE A 58 11.99 -3.11 -12.98
N GLU A 59 12.56 -2.52 -11.94
CA GLU A 59 13.04 -3.24 -10.77
C GLU A 59 11.90 -3.97 -10.04
N PHE A 60 10.76 -3.32 -9.86
CA PHE A 60 9.59 -3.93 -9.24
C PHE A 60 9.04 -5.08 -10.08
N ARG A 61 8.87 -4.86 -11.39
CA ARG A 61 8.37 -5.87 -12.34
C ARG A 61 9.29 -7.07 -12.45
N SER A 62 10.59 -6.84 -12.56
CA SER A 62 11.57 -7.92 -12.61
C SER A 62 11.60 -8.74 -11.31
N LYS A 63 11.56 -8.10 -10.15
CA LYS A 63 11.43 -8.78 -8.84
C LYS A 63 10.12 -9.54 -8.70
N GLN A 64 9.00 -8.99 -9.19
CA GLN A 64 7.70 -9.66 -9.18
C GLN A 64 7.72 -10.94 -10.01
N LEU A 65 8.22 -10.87 -11.25
CA LEU A 65 8.33 -12.02 -12.14
C LEU A 65 9.34 -13.04 -11.62
N ALA A 66 10.50 -12.61 -11.15
CA ALA A 66 11.51 -13.49 -10.57
C ALA A 66 10.98 -14.26 -9.35
N ASN A 67 10.30 -13.57 -8.44
CA ASN A 67 9.76 -14.18 -7.23
C ASN A 67 8.61 -15.14 -7.53
N SER A 68 7.71 -14.80 -8.46
CA SER A 68 6.62 -15.69 -8.86
C SER A 68 7.13 -16.94 -9.60
N SER A 69 8.14 -16.80 -10.46
CA SER A 69 8.74 -17.91 -11.18
C SER A 69 9.54 -18.84 -10.24
N LEU A 70 10.25 -18.28 -9.26
CA LEU A 70 11.02 -19.04 -8.28
C LEU A 70 10.09 -19.86 -7.37
N VAL A 71 9.00 -19.27 -6.86
CA VAL A 71 8.03 -19.99 -6.03
C VAL A 71 7.30 -21.07 -6.85
N GLY A 72 6.89 -20.77 -8.08
CA GLY A 72 6.29 -21.74 -8.99
C GLY A 72 7.22 -22.93 -9.26
N ALA A 73 8.49 -22.66 -9.56
CA ALA A 73 9.51 -23.70 -9.78
C ALA A 73 9.80 -24.54 -8.53
N ALA A 74 9.88 -23.91 -7.36
CA ALA A 74 10.10 -24.62 -6.09
C ALA A 74 8.94 -25.59 -5.78
N ILE A 75 7.69 -25.15 -5.97
CA ILE A 75 6.52 -25.99 -5.72
C ILE A 75 6.44 -27.13 -6.75
N THR A 76 6.74 -26.89 -8.03
CA THR A 76 6.80 -27.96 -9.03
C THR A 76 7.85 -28.99 -8.71
N LEU A 77 9.05 -28.58 -8.25
CA LEU A 77 10.11 -29.47 -7.80
C LEU A 77 9.66 -30.35 -6.61
N ILE A 78 9.05 -29.76 -5.61
CA ILE A 78 8.55 -30.50 -4.44
C ILE A 78 7.48 -31.52 -4.86
N LEU A 79 6.55 -31.16 -5.75
CA LEU A 79 5.48 -32.04 -6.20
C LEU A 79 6.00 -33.21 -7.06
N ILE A 80 7.08 -33.01 -7.81
CA ILE A 80 7.78 -34.10 -8.52
C ILE A 80 8.35 -35.11 -7.53
N PHE A 81 8.98 -34.64 -6.44
CA PHE A 81 9.55 -35.49 -5.40
C PHE A 81 8.47 -36.31 -4.68
N VAL A 82 7.27 -35.74 -4.50
CA VAL A 82 6.12 -36.42 -3.88
C VAL A 82 5.45 -37.44 -4.82
N GLY A 83 5.84 -37.49 -6.12
CA GLY A 83 5.35 -38.50 -7.06
C GLY A 83 3.90 -38.29 -7.52
N LYS A 84 3.42 -37.07 -7.52
CA LYS A 84 2.07 -36.73 -8.01
C LYS A 84 1.96 -36.85 -9.52
N SER A 85 0.73 -36.92 -10.05
CA SER A 85 0.50 -36.98 -11.50
C SER A 85 1.01 -35.72 -12.21
N PRO A 86 1.50 -35.80 -13.47
CA PRO A 86 2.09 -34.68 -14.19
C PRO A 86 1.10 -33.53 -14.39
N ILE A 87 -0.19 -33.83 -14.54
CA ILE A 87 -1.25 -32.82 -14.71
C ILE A 87 -1.43 -32.02 -13.42
N SER A 88 -1.45 -32.68 -12.26
CA SER A 88 -1.60 -31.99 -10.97
C SER A 88 -0.38 -31.14 -10.62
N ILE A 89 0.83 -31.56 -11.02
CA ILE A 89 2.07 -30.79 -10.83
C ILE A 89 2.02 -29.48 -11.62
N LEU A 90 1.64 -29.53 -12.89
CA LEU A 90 1.50 -28.35 -13.75
C LEU A 90 0.42 -27.40 -13.23
N LEU A 91 -0.74 -27.91 -12.86
CA LEU A 91 -1.87 -27.11 -12.39
C LEU A 91 -1.55 -26.40 -11.06
N LEU A 92 -0.99 -27.13 -10.08
CA LEU A 92 -0.62 -26.55 -8.79
C LEU A 92 0.55 -25.58 -8.89
N GLY A 93 1.57 -25.86 -9.70
CA GLY A 93 2.70 -24.96 -9.95
C GLY A 93 2.26 -23.65 -10.60
N PHE A 94 1.36 -23.73 -11.59
CA PHE A 94 0.78 -22.54 -12.23
C PHE A 94 -0.10 -21.73 -11.28
N LEU A 95 -0.93 -22.40 -10.48
CA LEU A 95 -1.76 -21.74 -9.47
C LEU A 95 -0.92 -21.02 -8.40
N ALA A 96 0.17 -21.64 -7.97
CA ALA A 96 1.11 -21.04 -7.02
C ALA A 96 1.81 -19.80 -7.60
N ALA A 97 2.23 -19.85 -8.87
CA ALA A 97 2.84 -18.71 -9.54
C ALA A 97 1.86 -17.53 -9.66
N ILE A 98 0.61 -17.79 -10.02
CA ILE A 98 -0.45 -16.76 -10.08
C ILE A 98 -0.73 -16.20 -8.68
N SER A 99 -0.84 -17.04 -7.66
CA SER A 99 -1.08 -16.61 -6.28
C SER A 99 0.02 -15.68 -5.79
N THR A 100 1.28 -16.03 -6.05
CA THR A 100 2.44 -15.19 -5.68
C THR A 100 2.43 -13.87 -6.45
N TYR A 101 2.11 -13.89 -7.73
CA TYR A 101 2.00 -12.67 -8.55
C TYR A 101 0.95 -11.70 -7.98
N VAL A 102 -0.24 -12.20 -7.67
CA VAL A 102 -1.33 -11.41 -7.07
C VAL A 102 -0.96 -10.93 -5.66
N TYR A 103 -0.27 -11.74 -4.87
CA TYR A 103 0.18 -11.37 -3.54
C TYR A 103 1.16 -10.19 -3.56
N VAL A 104 2.14 -10.21 -4.47
CA VAL A 104 3.11 -9.12 -4.63
C VAL A 104 2.43 -7.82 -5.07
N ASP A 105 1.45 -7.89 -5.99
CA ASP A 105 0.68 -6.71 -6.42
C ASP A 105 -0.15 -6.13 -5.25
N ARG A 106 -0.81 -6.98 -4.45
CA ARG A 106 -1.53 -6.54 -3.24
C ARG A 106 -0.61 -5.96 -2.18
N SER A 107 0.62 -6.47 -2.06
CA SER A 107 1.63 -5.93 -1.14
C SER A 107 2.03 -4.50 -1.52
N LEU A 108 2.17 -4.20 -2.82
CA LEU A 108 2.40 -2.84 -3.30
C LEU A 108 1.24 -1.91 -2.94
N SER A 109 0.00 -2.33 -3.22
CA SER A 109 -1.20 -1.56 -2.87
C SER A 109 -1.28 -1.27 -1.37
N LYS A 110 -0.91 -2.24 -0.54
CA LYS A 110 -0.85 -2.07 0.92
C LYS A 110 0.18 -1.03 1.34
N LYS A 111 1.37 -1.02 0.71
CA LYS A 111 2.42 -0.02 0.98
C LYS A 111 1.98 1.38 0.58
N VAL A 112 1.35 1.54 -0.58
CA VAL A 112 0.76 2.81 -1.04
C VAL A 112 -0.27 3.32 -0.04
N ASN A 113 -1.17 2.46 0.38
CA ASN A 113 -2.23 2.83 1.32
C ASN A 113 -1.68 3.23 2.70
N LEU A 114 -0.67 2.51 3.19
CA LEU A 114 0.03 2.86 4.43
C LEU A 114 0.77 4.20 4.31
N HIS A 115 1.41 4.46 3.16
CA HIS A 115 2.06 5.74 2.91
C HIS A 115 1.05 6.89 2.91
N LYS A 116 -0.07 6.72 2.19
CA LYS A 116 -1.18 7.68 2.18
C LYS A 116 -1.70 7.97 3.59
N LEU A 117 -1.98 6.93 4.38
CA LEU A 117 -2.46 7.08 5.76
C LEU A 117 -1.46 7.83 6.62
N ARG A 118 -0.17 7.58 6.46
CA ARG A 118 0.90 8.30 7.17
C ARG A 118 0.91 9.77 6.81
N VAL A 119 0.93 10.10 5.52
CA VAL A 119 0.89 11.49 5.05
C VAL A 119 -0.34 12.21 5.59
N GLU A 120 -1.52 11.59 5.51
CA GLU A 120 -2.76 12.18 6.03
C GLU A 120 -2.77 12.31 7.57
N SER A 121 -2.02 11.48 8.30
CA SER A 121 -1.88 11.64 9.75
C SER A 121 -0.90 12.75 10.16
N GLU A 122 0.12 13.00 9.33
CA GLU A 122 1.08 14.10 9.52
C GLU A 122 0.48 15.47 9.14
N PHE A 123 -0.50 15.47 8.24
CA PHE A 123 -1.05 16.66 7.62
C PHE A 123 -1.60 17.71 8.59
N PRO A 124 -2.39 17.37 9.65
CA PRO A 124 -2.90 18.38 10.59
C PRO A 124 -1.78 19.15 11.28
N ALA A 125 -0.75 18.46 11.76
CA ALA A 125 0.37 19.09 12.45
C ALA A 125 1.17 20.02 11.54
N VAL A 126 1.35 19.63 10.26
CA VAL A 126 2.05 20.45 9.27
C VAL A 126 1.26 21.70 8.92
N ILE A 127 -0.08 21.59 8.76
CA ILE A 127 -0.94 22.78 8.52
C ILE A 127 -0.92 23.72 9.71
N GLU A 128 -0.92 23.20 10.93
CA GLU A 128 -0.86 24.05 12.12
C GLU A 128 0.45 24.83 12.21
N MET A 129 1.58 24.15 11.97
CA MET A 129 2.87 24.82 11.89
C MET A 129 2.88 25.89 10.78
N TYR A 130 2.25 25.57 9.64
CA TYR A 130 2.15 26.49 8.53
C TYR A 130 1.26 27.69 8.86
N SER A 131 0.08 27.48 9.46
CA SER A 131 -0.82 28.51 9.90
C SER A 131 -0.16 29.44 10.95
N LEU A 132 0.60 28.85 11.88
CA LEU A 132 1.33 29.60 12.90
C LEU A 132 2.42 30.50 12.28
N ALA A 133 3.17 29.97 11.33
CA ALA A 133 4.19 30.73 10.60
C ALA A 133 3.58 31.89 9.83
N MET A 134 2.45 31.65 9.14
CA MET A 134 1.71 32.69 8.43
C MET A 134 1.15 33.76 9.36
N SER A 135 0.64 33.36 10.54
CA SER A 135 0.15 34.28 11.57
C SER A 135 1.27 35.11 12.19
N ALA A 136 2.50 34.62 12.18
CA ALA A 136 3.69 35.38 12.58
C ALA A 136 4.17 36.38 11.51
N GLY A 137 3.47 36.46 10.35
CA GLY A 137 3.78 37.39 9.26
C GLY A 137 4.76 36.85 8.21
N GLU A 138 5.06 35.55 8.25
CA GLU A 138 5.90 34.97 7.18
C GLU A 138 5.13 34.88 5.86
N THR A 139 5.88 34.97 4.76
CA THR A 139 5.30 34.73 3.43
C THR A 139 5.00 33.23 3.24
N PRO A 140 4.04 32.85 2.37
CA PRO A 140 3.71 31.44 2.12
C PRO A 140 4.92 30.58 1.77
N LEU A 141 5.83 31.11 0.94
CA LEU A 141 7.04 30.40 0.56
C LEU A 141 8.04 30.28 1.71
N ALA A 142 8.23 31.33 2.51
CA ALA A 142 9.15 31.31 3.65
C ALA A 142 8.68 30.33 4.73
N ALA A 143 7.39 30.31 5.03
CA ALA A 143 6.76 29.37 5.95
C ALA A 143 6.97 27.91 5.50
N MET A 144 6.79 27.62 4.19
CA MET A 144 7.08 26.30 3.62
C MET A 144 8.57 25.94 3.73
N GLU A 145 9.46 26.88 3.47
CA GLU A 145 10.90 26.66 3.61
C GLU A 145 11.30 26.31 5.05
N ARG A 146 10.75 27.05 6.01
CA ARG A 146 11.00 26.80 7.44
C ARG A 146 10.50 25.43 7.85
N ILE A 147 9.26 25.08 7.54
CA ILE A 147 8.69 23.78 7.86
C ILE A 147 9.48 22.66 7.19
N GLY A 148 9.81 22.83 5.91
CA GLY A 148 10.63 21.87 5.19
C GLY A 148 11.98 21.61 5.86
N LYS A 149 12.60 22.61 6.52
CA LYS A 149 13.87 22.46 7.24
C LYS A 149 13.71 21.86 8.63
N THR A 150 12.64 22.20 9.33
CA THR A 150 12.45 21.90 10.77
C THR A 150 11.63 20.63 11.00
N ALA A 151 10.59 20.41 10.18
CA ALA A 151 9.74 19.26 10.32
C ALA A 151 10.33 18.01 9.64
N THR A 152 9.96 16.86 10.16
CA THR A 152 10.26 15.55 9.60
C THR A 152 8.96 14.94 9.02
N GLY A 153 9.08 14.13 7.98
CA GLY A 153 7.94 13.45 7.38
C GLY A 153 7.77 13.71 5.89
N SER A 154 6.78 13.05 5.30
CA SER A 154 6.54 13.09 3.86
C SER A 154 6.12 14.47 3.37
N MET A 155 5.27 15.18 4.13
CA MET A 155 4.83 16.54 3.80
C MET A 155 5.98 17.56 3.83
N ALA A 156 6.89 17.45 4.81
CA ALA A 156 8.06 18.33 4.89
C ALA A 156 8.99 18.16 3.68
N ILE A 157 9.13 16.92 3.19
CA ILE A 157 9.92 16.62 1.98
C ILE A 157 9.26 17.30 0.76
N GLU A 158 7.95 17.23 0.63
CA GLU A 158 7.24 17.86 -0.48
C GLU A 158 7.30 19.39 -0.42
N PHE A 159 7.22 19.98 0.76
CA PHE A 159 7.44 21.42 0.92
C PHE A 159 8.86 21.82 0.47
N LYS A 160 9.88 21.02 0.80
CA LYS A 160 11.26 21.26 0.26
C LYS A 160 11.28 21.23 -1.27
N LYS A 161 10.59 20.28 -1.90
CA LYS A 161 10.53 20.20 -3.37
C LYS A 161 9.85 21.43 -3.96
N VAL A 162 8.70 21.85 -3.40
CA VAL A 162 8.00 23.07 -3.84
C VAL A 162 8.94 24.28 -3.76
N VAL A 163 9.60 24.46 -2.61
CA VAL A 163 10.55 25.57 -2.41
C VAL A 163 11.70 25.52 -3.43
N ALA A 164 12.27 24.35 -3.67
CA ALA A 164 13.34 24.16 -4.64
C ALA A 164 12.87 24.50 -6.07
N LEU A 165 11.66 24.08 -6.46
CA LEU A 165 11.06 24.40 -7.74
C LEU A 165 10.82 25.90 -7.91
N VAL A 166 10.34 26.59 -6.88
CA VAL A 166 10.14 28.04 -6.91
C VAL A 166 11.49 28.79 -7.00
N LYS A 167 12.48 28.35 -6.23
CA LYS A 167 13.85 28.90 -6.31
C LYS A 167 14.51 28.66 -7.69
N SER A 168 14.10 27.63 -8.42
CA SER A 168 14.53 27.39 -9.80
C SER A 168 13.74 28.19 -10.85
N GLY A 169 12.84 29.09 -10.43
CA GLY A 169 12.10 30.00 -11.30
C GLY A 169 10.68 29.51 -11.68
N LYS A 170 10.20 28.38 -11.14
CA LYS A 170 8.80 27.97 -11.37
C LYS A 170 7.83 28.86 -10.57
N PRO A 171 6.68 29.28 -11.13
CA PRO A 171 5.66 29.99 -10.39
C PRO A 171 5.18 29.17 -9.20
N PHE A 172 4.94 29.84 -8.06
CA PHE A 172 4.56 29.20 -6.81
C PHE A 172 3.28 28.34 -6.94
N HIS A 173 2.24 28.87 -7.61
CA HIS A 173 0.99 28.14 -7.83
C HIS A 173 1.18 26.87 -8.69
N VAL A 174 2.11 26.88 -9.66
CA VAL A 174 2.41 25.71 -10.49
C VAL A 174 3.15 24.64 -9.67
N ALA A 175 4.08 25.06 -8.83
CA ALA A 175 4.81 24.15 -7.95
C ALA A 175 3.88 23.49 -6.91
N LEU A 176 2.93 24.28 -6.35
CA LEU A 176 1.90 23.79 -5.44
C LEU A 176 0.92 22.81 -6.11
N ASP A 177 0.44 23.11 -7.32
CA ASP A 177 -0.44 22.20 -8.05
C ASP A 177 0.25 20.86 -8.33
N GLY A 178 1.54 20.89 -8.66
CA GLY A 178 2.38 19.70 -8.78
C GLY A 178 2.35 18.85 -7.51
N MET A 179 2.59 19.47 -6.34
CA MET A 179 2.52 18.81 -5.05
C MET A 179 1.13 18.21 -4.77
N GLY A 180 0.05 18.96 -5.05
CA GLY A 180 -1.32 18.49 -4.85
C GLY A 180 -1.69 17.28 -5.70
N ARG A 181 -1.07 17.10 -6.86
CA ARG A 181 -1.26 15.93 -7.74
C ARG A 181 -0.45 14.70 -7.30
N GLU A 182 0.63 14.92 -6.58
CA GLU A 182 1.51 13.83 -6.13
C GLU A 182 0.84 13.00 -5.02
N PHE A 183 0.01 13.63 -4.19
CA PHE A 183 -0.74 12.96 -3.14
C PHE A 183 -2.13 12.52 -3.62
N ASN A 184 -2.42 11.23 -3.51
CA ASN A 184 -3.76 10.69 -3.76
C ASN A 184 -4.67 10.91 -2.52
N SER A 185 -4.78 12.16 -2.06
CA SER A 185 -5.60 12.57 -0.92
C SER A 185 -6.44 13.79 -1.27
N ILE A 186 -7.75 13.62 -1.14
CA ILE A 186 -8.72 14.68 -1.39
C ILE A 186 -8.52 15.86 -0.43
N THR A 187 -8.18 15.58 0.82
CA THR A 187 -7.96 16.61 1.85
C THR A 187 -6.77 17.50 1.51
N ILE A 188 -5.64 16.88 1.13
CA ILE A 188 -4.44 17.62 0.73
C ILE A 188 -4.70 18.41 -0.56
N ARG A 189 -5.41 17.81 -1.51
CA ARG A 189 -5.75 18.48 -2.76
C ARG A 189 -6.59 19.75 -2.52
N ARG A 190 -7.66 19.66 -1.72
CA ARG A 190 -8.49 20.81 -1.35
C ARG A 190 -7.70 21.92 -0.65
N PHE A 191 -6.78 21.55 0.25
CA PHE A 191 -5.89 22.49 0.90
C PHE A 191 -5.01 23.23 -0.12
N VAL A 192 -4.35 22.50 -1.03
CA VAL A 192 -3.51 23.08 -2.09
C VAL A 192 -4.31 24.02 -2.98
N ASP A 193 -5.48 23.57 -3.45
CA ASP A 193 -6.36 24.38 -4.32
C ASP A 193 -6.78 25.67 -3.59
N SER A 194 -7.16 25.58 -2.30
CA SER A 194 -7.51 26.74 -1.48
C SER A 194 -6.33 27.69 -1.29
N LEU A 195 -5.14 27.17 -1.09
CA LEU A 195 -3.93 27.98 -0.93
C LEU A 195 -3.54 28.70 -2.23
N ILE A 196 -3.68 28.02 -3.37
CA ILE A 196 -3.47 28.63 -4.69
C ILE A 196 -4.45 29.79 -4.89
N ILE A 197 -5.75 29.56 -4.64
CA ILE A 197 -6.78 30.57 -4.79
C ILE A 197 -6.52 31.75 -3.86
N ALA A 198 -6.21 31.51 -2.60
CA ALA A 198 -5.93 32.55 -1.62
C ALA A 198 -4.70 33.40 -2.01
N THR A 199 -3.64 32.75 -2.49
CA THR A 199 -2.41 33.42 -2.95
C THR A 199 -2.66 34.26 -4.20
N LEU A 200 -3.44 33.77 -5.16
CA LEU A 200 -3.72 34.48 -6.41
C LEU A 200 -4.72 35.63 -6.25
N ARG A 201 -5.70 35.50 -5.35
CA ARG A 201 -6.77 36.46 -5.13
C ARG A 201 -6.53 37.39 -3.96
N GLY A 202 -5.46 37.26 -3.19
CA GLY A 202 -5.21 38.05 -1.99
C GLY A 202 -6.23 37.83 -0.88
N ALA A 203 -6.87 36.65 -0.84
CA ALA A 203 -7.80 36.30 0.22
C ALA A 203 -7.07 36.11 1.57
N PRO A 204 -7.75 36.22 2.75
CA PRO A 204 -7.12 36.00 4.04
C PRO A 204 -6.71 34.53 4.20
N ILE A 205 -5.45 34.26 3.87
CA ILE A 205 -4.86 32.89 3.85
C ILE A 205 -4.97 32.25 5.23
N ILE A 206 -4.82 33.02 6.30
CA ILE A 206 -4.84 32.53 7.69
C ILE A 206 -6.18 31.85 8.02
N ASP A 207 -7.30 32.47 7.67
CA ASP A 207 -8.64 31.91 7.92
C ASP A 207 -8.87 30.60 7.14
N VAL A 208 -8.35 30.54 5.92
CA VAL A 208 -8.41 29.33 5.08
C VAL A 208 -7.60 28.20 5.74
N LEU A 209 -6.40 28.52 6.20
CA LEU A 209 -5.51 27.54 6.87
C LEU A 209 -6.10 27.03 8.18
N GLN A 210 -6.66 27.89 9.01
CA GLN A 210 -7.31 27.50 10.27
C GLN A 210 -8.46 26.54 10.05
N ARG A 211 -9.32 26.82 9.07
CA ARG A 211 -10.41 25.91 8.69
C ARG A 211 -9.91 24.56 8.24
N HIS A 212 -8.89 24.50 7.40
CA HIS A 212 -8.30 23.23 6.97
C HIS A 212 -7.59 22.48 8.10
N ALA A 213 -6.95 23.19 9.02
CA ALA A 213 -6.35 22.57 10.20
C ALA A 213 -7.43 21.92 11.10
N GLN A 214 -8.54 22.61 11.31
CA GLN A 214 -9.67 22.08 12.08
C GLN A 214 -10.32 20.88 11.38
N GLU A 215 -10.63 20.98 10.08
CA GLU A 215 -11.17 19.88 9.28
C GLU A 215 -10.25 18.64 9.32
N ALA A 216 -8.95 18.84 9.19
CA ALA A 216 -7.98 17.75 9.25
C ALA A 216 -7.94 17.06 10.62
N ARG A 217 -8.03 17.82 11.72
CA ARG A 217 -8.15 17.28 13.09
C ARG A 217 -9.42 16.47 13.28
N GLU A 218 -10.55 16.97 12.82
CA GLU A 218 -11.84 16.27 12.92
C GLU A 218 -11.82 14.96 12.13
N LEU A 219 -11.29 14.98 10.92
CA LEU A 219 -11.11 13.76 10.12
C LEU A 219 -10.22 12.74 10.84
N GLN A 220 -9.13 13.17 11.45
CA GLN A 220 -8.24 12.28 12.21
C GLN A 220 -8.95 11.71 13.44
N ARG A 221 -9.66 12.55 14.21
CA ARG A 221 -10.46 12.11 15.34
C ARG A 221 -11.50 11.08 14.94
N ASN A 222 -12.23 11.32 13.84
CA ASN A 222 -13.25 10.40 13.33
C ASN A 222 -12.64 9.07 12.87
N ARG A 223 -11.44 9.07 12.30
CA ARG A 223 -10.71 7.83 11.96
C ARG A 223 -10.36 7.02 13.21
N VAL A 224 -9.85 7.67 14.25
CA VAL A 224 -9.51 6.99 15.52
C VAL A 224 -10.76 6.41 16.16
N LEU A 225 -11.85 7.17 16.22
CA LEU A 225 -13.14 6.69 16.75
C LEU A 225 -13.69 5.52 15.92
N GLY A 226 -13.63 5.61 14.60
CA GLY A 226 -14.04 4.52 13.71
C GLY A 226 -13.18 3.25 13.87
N ALA A 227 -11.88 3.41 14.09
CA ALA A 227 -11.00 2.27 14.37
C ALA A 227 -11.31 1.63 15.73
N ALA A 228 -11.61 2.44 16.77
CA ALA A 228 -12.02 1.95 18.09
C ALA A 228 -13.36 1.20 18.02
N ALA A 229 -14.36 1.76 17.35
CA ALA A 229 -15.67 1.09 17.16
C ALA A 229 -15.52 -0.23 16.38
N LYS A 230 -14.67 -0.26 15.36
CA LYS A 230 -14.40 -1.51 14.63
C LYS A 230 -13.70 -2.55 15.49
N ALA A 231 -12.80 -2.14 16.37
CA ALA A 231 -12.13 -3.05 17.31
C ALA A 231 -13.14 -3.63 18.30
N GLU A 232 -14.07 -2.83 18.82
CA GLU A 232 -15.14 -3.26 19.70
C GLU A 232 -16.02 -4.35 19.05
N ILE A 233 -16.49 -4.10 17.82
CA ILE A 233 -17.26 -5.10 17.05
C ILE A 233 -16.43 -6.37 16.82
N SER A 234 -15.14 -6.23 16.50
CA SER A 234 -14.25 -7.37 16.28
C SER A 234 -14.07 -8.24 17.53
N MET A 235 -14.13 -7.66 18.74
CA MET A 235 -14.08 -8.42 20.00
C MET A 235 -15.38 -9.16 20.29
N MET A 236 -16.52 -8.72 19.75
CA MET A 236 -17.79 -9.42 19.92
C MET A 236 -17.87 -10.72 19.11
N ILE A 237 -17.15 -10.82 18.00
CA ILE A 237 -17.17 -12.01 17.12
C ILE A 237 -16.78 -13.29 17.88
N PRO A 238 -15.65 -13.37 18.61
CA PRO A 238 -15.30 -14.56 19.40
C PRO A 238 -16.31 -14.84 20.50
N VAL A 239 -16.90 -13.81 21.12
CA VAL A 239 -17.90 -13.99 22.18
C VAL A 239 -19.13 -14.69 21.63
N VAL A 240 -19.67 -14.22 20.51
CA VAL A 240 -20.88 -14.78 19.90
C VAL A 240 -20.63 -16.18 19.33
N PHE A 241 -19.53 -16.38 18.60
CA PHE A 241 -19.27 -17.64 17.90
C PHE A 241 -18.62 -18.71 18.75
N LEU A 242 -17.96 -18.38 19.85
CA LEU A 242 -17.27 -19.35 20.70
C LEU A 242 -18.01 -19.54 22.04
N ILE A 243 -18.32 -18.47 22.74
CA ILE A 243 -18.87 -18.55 24.10
C ILE A 243 -20.35 -19.02 24.06
N LEU A 244 -21.13 -18.50 23.12
CA LEU A 244 -22.57 -18.86 23.05
C LEU A 244 -22.80 -20.36 22.73
N PRO A 245 -22.12 -20.98 21.72
CA PRO A 245 -22.26 -22.43 21.49
C PRO A 245 -21.83 -23.27 22.69
N ILE A 246 -20.70 -22.89 23.33
CA ILE A 246 -20.19 -23.60 24.50
C ILE A 246 -21.20 -23.52 25.66
N SER A 247 -21.76 -22.34 25.91
CA SER A 247 -22.75 -22.12 26.96
C SER A 247 -24.02 -22.97 26.74
N ILE A 248 -24.47 -23.06 25.49
CA ILE A 248 -25.62 -23.93 25.12
C ILE A 248 -25.29 -25.41 25.39
N LEU A 249 -24.09 -25.84 25.03
CA LEU A 249 -23.62 -27.21 25.23
C LEU A 249 -23.58 -27.56 26.73
N PHE A 250 -23.06 -26.66 27.56
CA PHE A 250 -23.07 -26.83 29.03
C PHE A 250 -24.48 -26.83 29.63
N ALA A 251 -25.39 -26.01 29.09
CA ALA A 251 -26.78 -25.99 29.55
C ALA A 251 -27.56 -27.27 29.18
N LEU A 252 -27.26 -27.86 28.02
CA LEU A 252 -27.91 -29.10 27.56
C LEU A 252 -27.31 -30.36 28.17
N TRP A 253 -26.07 -30.33 28.66
CA TRP A 253 -25.35 -31.48 29.18
C TRP A 253 -26.13 -32.21 30.31
N PRO A 254 -26.65 -31.53 31.35
CA PRO A 254 -27.39 -32.19 32.41
C PRO A 254 -28.67 -32.87 31.90
N SER A 255 -29.35 -32.27 30.93
CA SER A 255 -30.59 -32.83 30.36
C SER A 255 -30.31 -34.09 29.55
N LEU A 256 -29.22 -34.14 28.80
CA LEU A 256 -28.79 -35.32 28.04
C LEU A 256 -28.28 -36.45 28.95
N ALA A 257 -27.59 -36.12 30.04
CA ALA A 257 -27.13 -37.10 31.01
C ALA A 257 -28.29 -37.79 31.73
N ASN A 258 -29.34 -37.03 32.07
CA ASN A 258 -30.56 -37.59 32.70
C ASN A 258 -31.38 -38.47 31.75
N LEU A 259 -31.41 -38.19 30.45
CA LEU A 259 -32.12 -39.02 29.47
C LEU A 259 -31.50 -40.43 29.35
N ASN A 260 -30.17 -40.55 29.44
CA ASN A 260 -29.48 -41.84 29.42
C ASN A 260 -29.79 -42.71 30.68
N LEU A 261 -30.08 -42.10 31.81
CA LEU A 261 -30.50 -42.83 33.03
C LEU A 261 -31.90 -43.43 32.92
N PHE A 262 -32.79 -42.83 32.14
CA PHE A 262 -34.15 -43.36 31.90
C PHE A 262 -34.19 -44.44 30.80
N SER A 263 -33.21 -44.52 29.93
CA SER A 263 -33.13 -45.53 28.86
C SER A 263 -32.47 -46.85 29.32
N SER A 264 -31.87 -46.87 30.51
CA SER A 264 -31.18 -48.04 31.09
C SER A 264 -31.98 -48.72 32.24
N ALA A 265 -33.19 -48.26 32.50
CA ALA A 265 -34.16 -48.90 33.42
C ALA A 265 -35.27 -49.57 32.61
#